data_b1bb565681a2ade6978594a8339992af
#
_entry.id   b1bb565681a2ade6978594a8339992af
#
_cell.length_a   1.000
_cell.length_b   1.000
_cell.length_c   1.000
_cell.angle_alpha   90.00
_cell.angle_beta   90.00
_cell.angle_gamma   90.00
#
_symmetry.space_group_name_H-M   'P 1'
#
loop_
_entity.id
_entity.type
_entity.pdbx_description
1 polymer ?
#
loop_
_entity_poly.entity_id
_entity_poly.type
_entity_poly.pdbx_seq_one_letter_code
_entity_poly.pdbx_strand_id
1 'polypeptide(L)'
;MAEEKKGFFKRLVSGLAKTRDNIVAGFDSIFSGFSSIDEDFYEELEEILIMGDIGINATTSIIENLKKEVSERHIKEPMECKQLLINEIKDQMRVDSTEYEFENRKSVVLVIGVNGVGKTTSVGKLAGKLKDQGKKVILAAADTFRAAAGAVSYT
;
A
#
# COMPACT_ATOMS: atom_id res chain seq x y z
N MET A 1 2.18 -26.58 -5.72
CA MET A 1 1.42 -25.43 -5.16
C MET A 1 2.30 -24.36 -4.48
N ALA A 2 3.42 -24.68 -3.81
CA ALA A 2 4.29 -23.65 -3.21
C ALA A 2 5.19 -22.93 -4.24
N GLU A 3 5.57 -23.57 -5.33
CA GLU A 3 6.41 -22.97 -6.38
C GLU A 3 5.66 -21.98 -7.29
N GLU A 4 4.37 -22.22 -7.58
CA GLU A 4 3.56 -21.28 -8.35
C GLU A 4 3.30 -19.95 -7.60
N LYS A 5 3.13 -20.01 -6.28
CA LYS A 5 3.00 -18.81 -5.44
C LYS A 5 4.27 -17.97 -5.45
N LYS A 6 5.45 -18.58 -5.43
CA LYS A 6 6.75 -17.87 -5.55
C LYS A 6 6.89 -17.19 -6.91
N GLY A 7 6.43 -17.81 -8.00
CA GLY A 7 6.48 -17.23 -9.35
C GLY A 7 5.55 -16.02 -9.52
N PHE A 8 4.37 -16.04 -8.92
CA PHE A 8 3.40 -14.94 -8.97
C PHE A 8 3.91 -13.69 -8.20
N PHE A 9 4.37 -13.88 -6.97
CA PHE A 9 4.97 -12.79 -6.19
C PHE A 9 6.21 -12.21 -6.87
N LYS A 10 7.06 -13.04 -7.45
CA LYS A 10 8.24 -12.58 -8.19
C LYS A 10 7.87 -11.74 -9.42
N ARG A 11 6.80 -12.09 -10.16
CA ARG A 11 6.28 -11.30 -11.29
C ARG A 11 5.63 -10.00 -10.82
N LEU A 12 4.90 -10.00 -9.71
CA LEU A 12 4.30 -8.79 -9.13
C LEU A 12 5.39 -7.80 -8.69
N VAL A 13 6.38 -8.29 -7.96
CA VAL A 13 7.53 -7.49 -7.51
C VAL A 13 8.33 -6.97 -8.70
N SER A 14 8.56 -7.78 -9.75
CA SER A 14 9.27 -7.33 -10.95
C SER A 14 8.47 -6.29 -11.76
N GLY A 15 7.14 -6.35 -11.76
CA GLY A 15 6.28 -5.36 -12.41
C GLY A 15 6.35 -3.97 -11.75
N LEU A 16 6.58 -3.93 -10.46
CA LEU A 16 6.73 -2.69 -9.67
C LEU A 16 8.20 -2.26 -9.49
N ALA A 17 9.16 -3.08 -9.93
CA ALA A 17 10.58 -2.82 -9.69
C ALA A 17 11.01 -1.47 -10.25
N LYS A 18 10.59 -1.13 -11.47
CA LYS A 18 10.97 0.13 -12.12
C LYS A 18 10.46 1.37 -11.35
N THR A 19 9.22 1.34 -10.88
CA THR A 19 8.63 2.43 -10.10
C THR A 19 9.34 2.55 -8.75
N ARG A 20 9.52 1.41 -8.07
CA ARG A 20 10.26 1.36 -6.81
C ARG A 20 11.69 1.89 -6.97
N ASP A 21 12.40 1.42 -7.99
CA ASP A 21 13.81 1.76 -8.19
C ASP A 21 13.98 3.25 -8.52
N ASN A 22 13.04 3.86 -9.24
CA ASN A 22 13.03 5.30 -9.50
C ASN A 22 12.81 6.12 -8.20
N ILE A 23 11.85 5.72 -7.37
CA ILE A 23 11.57 6.39 -6.09
C ILE A 23 12.76 6.24 -5.14
N VAL A 24 13.31 5.03 -5.00
CA VAL A 24 14.46 4.76 -4.14
C VAL A 24 15.69 5.55 -4.61
N ALA A 25 15.97 5.57 -5.91
CA ALA A 25 17.07 6.35 -6.47
C ALA A 25 16.90 7.86 -6.22
N GLY A 26 15.68 8.38 -6.29
CA GLY A 26 15.37 9.76 -5.95
C GLY A 26 15.70 10.08 -4.50
N PHE A 27 15.22 9.27 -3.55
CA PHE A 27 15.58 9.43 -2.14
C PHE A 27 17.09 9.32 -1.91
N ASP A 28 17.76 8.33 -2.49
CA ASP A 28 19.20 8.16 -2.34
C ASP A 28 19.98 9.37 -2.89
N SER A 29 19.50 10.00 -3.96
CA SER A 29 20.06 11.23 -4.52
C SER A 29 19.94 12.39 -3.54
N ILE A 30 18.79 12.58 -2.90
CA ILE A 30 18.58 13.64 -1.90
C ILE A 30 19.50 13.41 -0.70
N PHE A 31 19.44 12.24 -0.08
CA PHE A 31 20.23 11.96 1.13
C PHE A 31 21.74 12.01 0.91
N SER A 32 22.22 11.77 -0.32
CA SER A 32 23.65 11.86 -0.66
C SER A 32 24.07 13.19 -1.27
N GLY A 33 23.12 13.95 -1.82
CA GLY A 33 23.39 15.21 -2.53
C GLY A 33 23.41 16.44 -1.63
N PHE A 34 22.67 16.42 -0.55
CA PHE A 34 22.63 17.53 0.41
C PHE A 34 23.73 17.41 1.45
N SER A 35 24.35 18.54 1.79
CA SER A 35 25.39 18.65 2.83
C SER A 35 24.83 19.11 4.18
N SER A 36 23.59 19.58 4.22
CA SER A 36 22.89 20.10 5.39
C SER A 36 21.40 19.78 5.33
N ILE A 37 20.78 19.79 6.50
CA ILE A 37 19.32 19.67 6.66
C ILE A 37 18.76 21.08 6.78
N ASP A 38 18.33 21.63 5.67
CA ASP A 38 17.73 22.95 5.56
C ASP A 38 16.33 22.86 4.92
N GLU A 39 15.70 23.99 4.61
CA GLU A 39 14.36 23.98 4.03
C GLU A 39 14.36 23.36 2.63
N ASP A 40 15.38 23.62 1.83
CA ASP A 40 15.51 23.05 0.48
C ASP A 40 15.57 21.51 0.53
N PHE A 41 16.25 20.94 1.53
CA PHE A 41 16.27 19.49 1.76
C PHE A 41 14.87 18.92 2.04
N TYR A 42 14.05 19.61 2.84
CA TYR A 42 12.70 19.16 3.13
C TYR A 42 11.75 19.34 1.94
N GLU A 43 11.90 20.41 1.17
CA GLU A 43 11.13 20.65 -0.05
C GLU A 43 11.35 19.53 -1.08
N GLU A 44 12.59 19.14 -1.31
CA GLU A 44 12.94 18.01 -2.20
C GLU A 44 12.37 16.66 -1.70
N LEU A 45 12.37 16.42 -0.38
CA LEU A 45 11.74 15.23 0.20
C LEU A 45 10.22 15.24 0.01
N GLU A 46 9.58 16.40 0.18
CA GLU A 46 8.15 16.59 -0.04
C GLU A 46 7.79 16.31 -1.49
N GLU A 47 8.55 16.87 -2.44
CA GLU A 47 8.33 16.66 -3.87
C GLU A 47 8.43 15.18 -4.25
N ILE A 48 9.42 14.46 -3.77
CA ILE A 48 9.59 13.02 -4.05
C ILE A 48 8.45 12.18 -3.45
N LEU A 49 7.96 12.53 -2.26
CA LEU A 49 6.83 11.84 -1.64
C LEU A 49 5.55 12.02 -2.47
N ILE A 50 5.31 13.25 -2.94
CA ILE A 50 4.16 13.57 -3.81
C ILE A 50 4.30 12.87 -5.17
N MET A 51 5.48 12.88 -5.77
CA MET A 51 5.75 12.14 -7.01
C MET A 51 5.60 10.62 -6.84
N GLY A 52 5.82 10.12 -5.63
CA GLY A 52 5.54 8.75 -5.23
C GLY A 52 4.06 8.42 -5.01
N ASP A 53 3.17 9.35 -5.36
CA ASP A 53 1.70 9.25 -5.19
C ASP A 53 1.25 9.19 -3.72
N ILE A 54 2.06 9.74 -2.83
CA ILE A 54 1.67 9.96 -1.43
C ILE A 54 0.81 11.22 -1.36
N GLY A 55 -0.38 11.10 -0.80
CA GLY A 55 -1.32 12.22 -0.73
C GLY A 55 -0.76 13.39 0.09
N ILE A 56 -1.08 14.63 -0.32
CA ILE A 56 -0.55 15.88 0.27
C ILE A 56 -0.65 15.89 1.80
N ASN A 57 -1.80 15.53 2.37
CA ASN A 57 -2.00 15.53 3.82
C ASN A 57 -1.03 14.57 4.55
N ALA A 58 -0.82 13.38 3.99
CA ALA A 58 0.11 12.42 4.56
C ALA A 58 1.57 12.90 4.42
N THR A 59 1.93 13.46 3.26
CA THR A 59 3.26 14.04 3.02
C THR A 59 3.55 15.16 4.00
N THR A 60 2.65 16.13 4.16
CA THR A 60 2.83 17.23 5.11
C THR A 60 3.03 16.70 6.53
N SER A 61 2.21 15.74 6.97
CA SER A 61 2.35 15.14 8.30
C SER A 61 3.70 14.42 8.48
N ILE A 62 4.16 13.69 7.47
CA ILE A 62 5.46 13.01 7.50
C ILE A 62 6.60 14.03 7.62
N ILE A 63 6.58 15.10 6.83
CA ILE A 63 7.63 16.12 6.84
C ILE A 63 7.64 16.91 8.16
N GLU A 64 6.48 17.28 8.69
CA GLU A 64 6.37 17.97 9.98
C GLU A 64 6.93 17.12 11.13
N ASN A 65 6.57 15.83 11.18
CA ASN A 65 7.09 14.92 12.18
C ASN A 65 8.61 14.71 12.02
N LEU A 66 9.10 14.59 10.79
CA LEU A 66 10.52 14.47 10.50
C LEU A 66 11.28 15.70 10.99
N LYS A 67 10.81 16.94 10.68
CA LYS A 67 11.39 18.20 11.15
C LYS A 67 11.49 18.21 12.67
N LYS A 68 10.43 17.81 13.35
CA LYS A 68 10.38 17.74 14.81
C LYS A 68 11.42 16.74 15.37
N GLU A 69 11.45 15.51 14.85
CA GLU A 69 12.40 14.48 15.28
C GLU A 69 13.87 14.89 15.03
N VAL A 70 14.15 15.48 13.88
CA VAL A 70 15.48 16.00 13.54
C VAL A 70 15.92 17.07 14.55
N SER A 71 15.01 17.99 14.91
CA SER A 71 15.28 19.02 15.91
C SER A 71 15.49 18.45 17.30
N GLU A 72 14.62 17.55 17.75
CA GLU A 72 14.69 16.93 19.09
C GLU A 72 15.97 16.08 19.28
N ARG A 73 16.37 15.36 18.23
CA ARG A 73 17.55 14.49 18.25
C ARG A 73 18.86 15.20 17.85
N HIS A 74 18.77 16.49 17.48
CA HIS A 74 19.91 17.30 17.05
C HIS A 74 20.68 16.67 15.86
N ILE A 75 19.96 16.08 14.92
CA ILE A 75 20.52 15.45 13.74
C ILE A 75 21.01 16.53 12.77
N LYS A 76 22.22 16.35 12.25
CA LYS A 76 22.86 17.31 11.35
C LYS A 76 23.11 16.74 9.95
N GLU A 77 23.24 15.43 9.86
CA GLU A 77 23.58 14.74 8.62
C GLU A 77 22.31 14.25 7.90
N PRO A 78 22.11 14.62 6.63
CA PRO A 78 20.96 14.18 5.84
C PRO A 78 20.79 12.66 5.82
N MET A 79 21.87 11.91 5.77
CA MET A 79 21.84 10.46 5.73
C MET A 79 21.22 9.83 7.00
N GLU A 80 21.32 10.49 8.16
CA GLU A 80 20.67 10.02 9.39
C GLU A 80 19.16 10.18 9.33
N CYS A 81 18.66 11.16 8.57
CA CYS A 81 17.23 11.38 8.38
C CYS A 81 16.55 10.25 7.61
N LYS A 82 17.29 9.50 6.80
CA LYS A 82 16.72 8.41 5.97
C LYS A 82 15.98 7.38 6.82
N GLN A 83 16.55 6.97 7.94
CA GLN A 83 15.92 5.97 8.81
C GLN A 83 14.71 6.56 9.54
N LEU A 84 14.77 7.84 9.91
CA LEU A 84 13.62 8.53 10.52
C LEU A 84 12.46 8.62 9.53
N LEU A 85 12.71 9.07 8.31
CA LEU A 85 11.70 9.13 7.25
C LEU A 85 11.04 7.77 7.00
N ILE A 86 11.83 6.69 6.94
CA ILE A 86 11.30 5.32 6.79
C ILE A 86 10.38 4.96 7.96
N ASN A 87 10.74 5.37 9.18
CA ASN A 87 9.92 5.07 10.36
C ASN A 87 8.62 5.88 10.33
N GLU A 88 8.67 7.17 10.00
CA GLU A 88 7.48 8.01 9.83
C GLU A 88 6.50 7.45 8.80
N ILE A 89 7.00 7.04 7.64
CA ILE A 89 6.16 6.42 6.61
C ILE A 89 5.54 5.12 7.14
N LYS A 90 6.29 4.29 7.85
CA LYS A 90 5.77 3.05 8.45
C LYS A 90 4.70 3.33 9.51
N ASP A 91 4.89 4.35 10.31
CA ASP A 91 3.94 4.70 11.36
C ASP A 91 2.64 5.28 10.79
N GLN A 92 2.72 6.07 9.71
CA GLN A 92 1.56 6.51 8.93
C GLN A 92 0.78 5.36 8.28
N MET A 93 1.47 4.28 7.93
CA MET A 93 0.84 3.07 7.35
C MET A 93 0.29 2.11 8.42
N ARG A 94 0.54 2.37 9.69
CA ARG A 94 0.07 1.51 10.77
C ARG A 94 -1.43 1.63 10.93
N VAL A 95 -2.10 0.50 10.97
CA VAL A 95 -3.50 0.40 11.35
C VAL A 95 -3.61 -0.31 12.69
N ASP A 96 -4.44 0.22 13.60
CA ASP A 96 -4.58 -0.29 14.97
C ASP A 96 -5.15 -1.72 15.02
N SER A 97 -5.88 -2.12 13.98
CA SER A 97 -6.39 -3.48 13.84
C SER A 97 -6.39 -3.90 12.37
N THR A 98 -5.80 -5.05 12.09
CA THR A 98 -5.88 -5.73 10.79
C THR A 98 -6.98 -6.78 10.75
N GLU A 99 -7.71 -6.97 11.85
CA GLU A 99 -8.80 -7.92 11.92
C GLU A 99 -10.07 -7.31 11.30
N TYR A 100 -10.51 -7.93 10.23
CA TYR A 100 -11.79 -7.59 9.62
C TYR A 100 -12.90 -8.35 10.35
N GLU A 101 -13.74 -7.66 11.09
CA GLU A 101 -14.86 -8.28 11.83
C GLU A 101 -15.76 -9.16 10.97
N PHE A 102 -15.84 -8.90 9.66
CA PHE A 102 -16.67 -9.72 8.76
C PHE A 102 -16.18 -11.17 8.65
N GLU A 103 -14.92 -11.46 8.98
CA GLU A 103 -14.39 -12.82 8.96
C GLU A 103 -14.94 -13.68 10.09
N ASN A 104 -15.38 -13.08 11.19
CA ASN A 104 -15.78 -13.77 12.41
C ASN A 104 -17.30 -13.80 12.65
N ARG A 105 -18.10 -13.20 11.75
CA ARG A 105 -19.56 -13.15 11.85
C ARG A 105 -20.24 -13.32 10.50
N LYS A 106 -21.56 -13.55 10.50
CA LYS A 106 -22.35 -13.49 9.25
C LYS A 106 -22.33 -12.08 8.72
N SER A 107 -21.76 -11.89 7.53
CA SER A 107 -21.52 -10.57 6.95
C SER A 107 -21.84 -10.57 5.47
N VAL A 108 -22.17 -9.39 4.96
CA VAL A 108 -22.31 -9.12 3.53
C VAL A 108 -21.16 -8.20 3.12
N VAL A 109 -20.38 -8.64 2.14
CA VAL A 109 -19.26 -7.85 1.58
C VAL A 109 -19.66 -7.37 0.19
N LEU A 110 -19.82 -6.06 0.02
CA LEU A 110 -20.10 -5.43 -1.27
C LEU A 110 -18.81 -4.98 -1.92
N VAL A 111 -18.50 -5.52 -3.10
CA VAL A 111 -17.31 -5.13 -3.88
C VAL A 111 -17.73 -4.21 -5.02
N ILE A 112 -17.28 -2.97 -4.96
CA ILE A 112 -17.58 -1.90 -5.92
C ILE A 112 -16.34 -1.49 -6.71
N GLY A 113 -16.53 -0.86 -7.86
CA GLY A 113 -15.47 -0.31 -8.70
C GLY A 113 -15.88 -0.22 -10.16
N VAL A 114 -15.11 0.49 -10.97
CA VAL A 114 -15.35 0.66 -12.41
C VAL A 114 -15.13 -0.64 -13.20
N ASN A 115 -15.52 -0.68 -14.45
CA ASN A 115 -15.35 -1.87 -15.30
C ASN A 115 -13.86 -2.14 -15.57
N GLY A 116 -13.46 -3.42 -15.62
CA GLY A 116 -12.10 -3.81 -15.91
C GLY A 116 -11.10 -3.80 -14.76
N VAL A 117 -11.42 -3.22 -13.58
CA VAL A 117 -10.47 -3.11 -12.43
C VAL A 117 -10.23 -4.43 -11.67
N GLY A 118 -10.83 -5.53 -12.10
CA GLY A 118 -10.60 -6.84 -11.49
C GLY A 118 -11.54 -7.20 -10.34
N LYS A 119 -12.71 -6.56 -10.20
CA LYS A 119 -13.72 -6.90 -9.15
C LYS A 119 -14.01 -8.38 -9.08
N THR A 120 -14.44 -8.99 -10.19
CA THR A 120 -14.80 -10.41 -10.27
C THR A 120 -13.63 -11.32 -9.87
N THR A 121 -12.42 -10.98 -10.32
CA THR A 121 -11.21 -11.72 -9.98
C THR A 121 -10.90 -11.63 -8.48
N SER A 122 -11.06 -10.45 -7.89
CA SER A 122 -10.81 -10.23 -6.46
C SER A 122 -11.85 -10.94 -5.59
N VAL A 123 -13.12 -10.89 -5.98
CA VAL A 123 -14.22 -11.61 -5.31
C VAL A 123 -13.98 -13.11 -5.34
N GLY A 124 -13.61 -13.67 -6.51
CA GLY A 124 -13.30 -15.10 -6.62
C GLY A 124 -12.15 -15.55 -5.73
N LYS A 125 -11.07 -14.74 -5.67
CA LYS A 125 -9.92 -15.02 -4.79
C LYS A 125 -10.28 -14.94 -3.30
N LEU A 126 -11.06 -13.91 -2.91
CA LEU A 126 -11.52 -13.75 -1.53
C LEU A 126 -12.42 -14.92 -1.12
N ALA A 127 -13.38 -15.30 -1.96
CA ALA A 127 -14.26 -16.42 -1.71
C ALA A 127 -13.49 -17.74 -1.57
N GLY A 128 -12.50 -17.99 -2.44
CA GLY A 128 -11.61 -19.15 -2.33
C GLY A 128 -10.84 -19.17 -1.01
N LYS A 129 -10.25 -18.03 -0.62
CA LYS A 129 -9.52 -17.93 0.67
C LYS A 129 -10.42 -18.22 1.87
N LEU A 130 -11.64 -17.66 1.89
CA LEU A 130 -12.59 -17.88 2.98
C LEU A 130 -13.09 -19.34 3.02
N LYS A 131 -13.29 -19.96 1.86
CA LYS A 131 -13.63 -21.39 1.76
C LYS A 131 -12.52 -22.28 2.28
N ASP A 132 -11.25 -21.99 1.95
CA ASP A 132 -10.07 -22.72 2.45
C ASP A 132 -9.95 -22.63 3.99
N GLN A 133 -10.52 -21.59 4.60
CA GLN A 133 -10.65 -21.41 6.04
C GLN A 133 -11.89 -22.12 6.64
N GLY A 134 -12.64 -22.90 5.84
CA GLY A 134 -13.84 -23.61 6.28
C GLY A 134 -15.10 -22.72 6.41
N LYS A 135 -15.08 -21.49 5.87
CA LYS A 135 -16.22 -20.58 5.91
C LYS A 135 -17.24 -20.92 4.81
N LYS A 136 -18.51 -20.76 5.10
CA LYS A 136 -19.57 -20.86 4.08
C LYS A 136 -19.67 -19.53 3.36
N VAL A 137 -19.48 -19.55 2.03
CA VAL A 137 -19.48 -18.34 1.19
C VAL A 137 -20.55 -18.45 0.12
N ILE A 138 -21.36 -17.40 -0.01
CA ILE A 138 -22.34 -17.25 -1.09
C ILE A 138 -21.88 -16.08 -1.95
N LEU A 139 -21.76 -16.29 -3.26
CA LEU A 139 -21.48 -15.24 -4.21
C LEU A 139 -22.76 -14.82 -4.89
N ALA A 140 -23.05 -13.52 -4.87
CA ALA A 140 -24.13 -12.91 -5.63
C ALA A 140 -23.52 -11.96 -6.66
N ALA A 141 -23.78 -12.19 -7.94
CA ALA A 141 -23.35 -11.32 -9.01
C ALA A 141 -24.49 -10.36 -9.37
N ALA A 142 -24.27 -9.07 -9.16
CA ALA A 142 -25.15 -8.00 -9.62
C ALA A 142 -24.53 -7.28 -10.83
N ASP A 143 -23.94 -8.05 -11.76
CA ASP A 143 -23.34 -7.50 -12.99
C ASP A 143 -24.45 -7.34 -14.05
N THR A 144 -25.05 -6.15 -14.07
CA THR A 144 -26.12 -5.81 -15.01
C THR A 144 -25.63 -5.64 -16.45
N PHE A 145 -24.32 -5.60 -16.69
CA PHE A 145 -23.72 -5.48 -18.03
C PHE A 145 -23.47 -6.82 -18.72
N ARG A 146 -23.48 -7.93 -17.99
CA ARG A 146 -23.27 -9.28 -18.53
C ARG A 146 -24.49 -10.15 -18.32
N ALA A 147 -25.12 -10.54 -19.43
CA ALA A 147 -26.34 -11.35 -19.42
C ALA A 147 -26.21 -12.77 -18.80
N ALA A 148 -25.06 -13.13 -18.26
CA ALA A 148 -24.76 -14.45 -17.72
C ALA A 148 -24.24 -14.42 -16.26
N ALA A 149 -24.46 -13.36 -15.50
CA ALA A 149 -24.07 -13.32 -14.10
C ALA A 149 -25.11 -14.05 -13.22
N GLY A 150 -25.07 -15.37 -13.24
CA GLY A 150 -25.86 -16.19 -12.34
C GLY A 150 -25.28 -16.20 -10.92
N ALA A 151 -26.11 -16.26 -9.91
CA ALA A 151 -25.69 -16.53 -8.54
C ALA A 151 -25.02 -17.91 -8.48
N VAL A 152 -23.76 -17.98 -8.08
CA VAL A 152 -23.05 -19.24 -7.87
C VAL A 152 -22.99 -19.50 -6.37
N SER A 153 -23.73 -20.50 -5.91
CA SER A 153 -23.65 -20.99 -4.54
C SER A 153 -22.53 -22.01 -4.44
N TYR A 154 -21.55 -21.77 -3.58
CA TYR A 154 -20.56 -22.77 -3.19
C TYR A 154 -20.90 -23.25 -1.76
N THR A 155 -21.31 -24.49 -1.66
CA THR A 155 -21.42 -25.24 -0.37
C THR A 155 -20.08 -25.87 -0.03
#